data_ddf2ecb2e2226b0c31de834041cf8ce6
#
_entry.id   ddf2ecb2e2226b0c31de834041cf8ce6
#
_cell.length_a   1.000
_cell.length_b   1.000
_cell.length_c   1.000
_cell.angle_alpha   90.00
_cell.angle_beta   90.00
_cell.angle_gamma   90.00
#
_symmetry.space_group_name_H-M   'P 1'
#
loop_
_entity.id
_entity.type
_entity.pdbx_description
1 polymer ?
#
loop_
_entity_poly.entity_id
_entity_poly.type
_entity_poly.pdbx_seq_one_letter_code
_entity_poly.pdbx_strand_id
1 'polypeptide(L)'
;MRKLLAIAAAFICLVLAPPLRAQASSPDTGINGKWHFVLSTPGGDRDVDANFLVDADGKVTGKWGDADVAGTYKDGKLALDFQFTSEEAGTTAEMKIDGKLDESASLTGDWAFSEYSGTYKATRPPAAPAQGGGSGGSDSKPNPRSNR
;
A
#
# COMPACT_ATOMS: atom_id res chain seq x y z
N MET A 1 -0.05 -77.21 18.04
CA MET A 1 -1.23 -76.34 18.01
C MET A 1 -0.79 -74.93 18.34
N ARG A 2 -1.19 -74.00 17.54
CA ARG A 2 -1.18 -72.50 17.62
C ARG A 2 -0.33 -71.86 16.57
N LYS A 3 -1.08 -71.44 15.57
CA LYS A 3 -0.67 -70.74 14.41
C LYS A 3 -0.39 -69.23 14.81
N LEU A 4 0.80 -68.75 14.51
CA LEU A 4 1.12 -67.34 14.61
C LEU A 4 0.97 -66.68 13.24
N LEU A 5 -0.04 -65.86 13.12
CA LEU A 5 -0.30 -65.02 11.95
C LEU A 5 0.61 -63.79 12.05
N ALA A 6 1.52 -63.65 11.13
CA ALA A 6 2.31 -62.43 10.96
C ALA A 6 1.54 -61.47 10.05
N ILE A 7 1.08 -60.38 10.61
CA ILE A 7 0.46 -59.27 9.87
C ILE A 7 1.56 -58.26 9.54
N ALA A 8 1.93 -58.20 8.26
CA ALA A 8 2.81 -57.18 7.75
C ALA A 8 2.00 -55.89 7.51
N ALA A 9 2.21 -54.91 8.36
CA ALA A 9 1.63 -53.57 8.18
C ALA A 9 2.50 -52.80 7.21
N ALA A 10 2.02 -52.60 5.98
CA ALA A 10 2.63 -51.72 5.02
C ALA A 10 2.26 -50.28 5.38
N PHE A 11 3.24 -49.51 5.85
CA PHE A 11 3.11 -48.06 6.09
C PHE A 11 3.24 -47.34 4.75
N ILE A 12 2.10 -46.93 4.20
CA ILE A 12 2.05 -46.03 3.07
C ILE A 12 2.21 -44.59 3.61
N CYS A 13 3.42 -44.04 3.52
CA CYS A 13 3.65 -42.61 3.75
C CYS A 13 3.02 -41.81 2.62
N LEU A 14 1.80 -41.36 2.82
CA LEU A 14 1.16 -40.39 1.96
C LEU A 14 1.76 -39.00 2.26
N VAL A 15 2.71 -38.58 1.45
CA VAL A 15 3.28 -37.21 1.50
C VAL A 15 2.21 -36.25 1.01
N LEU A 16 1.48 -35.63 1.96
CA LEU A 16 0.63 -34.49 1.66
C LEU A 16 1.53 -33.28 1.39
N ALA A 17 1.80 -32.99 0.13
CA ALA A 17 2.34 -31.71 -0.26
C ALA A 17 1.28 -30.63 0.05
N PRO A 18 1.63 -29.56 0.79
CA PRO A 18 0.69 -28.46 0.99
C PRO A 18 0.42 -27.80 -0.37
N PRO A 19 -0.84 -27.51 -0.70
CA PRO A 19 -1.12 -26.76 -1.91
C PRO A 19 -0.47 -25.38 -1.77
N LEU A 20 0.40 -25.03 -2.72
CA LEU A 20 0.80 -23.63 -2.93
C LEU A 20 -0.50 -22.87 -3.16
N ARG A 21 -0.98 -22.19 -2.11
CA ARG A 21 -1.98 -21.15 -2.28
C ARG A 21 -1.33 -20.07 -3.12
N ALA A 22 -1.64 -20.05 -4.40
CA ALA A 22 -1.54 -18.84 -5.18
C ALA A 22 -2.35 -17.80 -4.40
N GLN A 23 -1.69 -16.80 -3.82
CA GLN A 23 -2.36 -15.64 -3.28
C GLN A 23 -3.01 -14.96 -4.47
N ALA A 24 -4.27 -15.32 -4.72
CA ALA A 24 -5.13 -14.50 -5.54
C ALA A 24 -5.16 -13.14 -4.83
N SER A 25 -4.56 -12.14 -5.46
CA SER A 25 -4.73 -10.75 -5.06
C SER A 25 -6.22 -10.50 -5.08
N SER A 26 -6.86 -10.51 -3.92
CA SER A 26 -8.26 -10.09 -3.78
C SER A 26 -8.34 -8.69 -4.39
N PRO A 27 -9.38 -8.37 -5.15
CA PRO A 27 -9.58 -7.00 -5.60
C PRO A 27 -9.54 -6.11 -4.37
N ASP A 28 -8.64 -5.15 -4.40
CA ASP A 28 -8.24 -4.32 -3.28
C ASP A 28 -9.40 -3.35 -2.95
N THR A 29 -10.41 -3.86 -2.26
CA THR A 29 -11.58 -3.09 -1.80
C THR A 29 -11.26 -2.24 -0.57
N GLY A 30 -10.01 -2.25 -0.12
CA GLY A 30 -9.53 -1.52 1.04
C GLY A 30 -8.67 -0.33 0.68
N ILE A 31 -8.00 0.20 1.69
CA ILE A 31 -7.10 1.35 1.57
C ILE A 31 -5.63 0.94 1.39
N ASN A 32 -5.32 -0.34 1.19
CA ASN A 32 -3.95 -0.80 0.97
C ASN A 32 -3.29 -0.13 -0.23
N GLY A 33 -2.01 0.19 -0.11
CA GLY A 33 -1.20 0.75 -1.18
C GLY A 33 -1.07 2.27 -1.14
N LYS A 34 -0.68 2.84 -2.27
CA LYS A 34 -0.36 4.26 -2.39
C LYS A 34 -1.59 5.13 -2.55
N TRP A 35 -1.55 6.29 -1.90
CA TRP A 35 -2.56 7.32 -1.95
C TRP A 35 -1.92 8.68 -2.10
N HIS A 36 -2.57 9.55 -2.86
CA HIS A 36 -2.24 10.96 -2.98
C HIS A 36 -3.30 11.78 -2.27
N PHE A 37 -2.90 12.50 -1.24
CA PHE A 37 -3.74 13.34 -0.40
C PHE A 37 -3.58 14.80 -0.79
N VAL A 38 -4.69 15.50 -0.89
CA VAL A 38 -4.76 16.96 -1.01
C VAL A 38 -5.45 17.49 0.23
N LEU A 39 -4.71 18.15 1.09
CA LEU A 39 -5.20 18.74 2.33
C LEU A 39 -5.53 20.19 2.08
N SER A 40 -6.74 20.61 2.40
CA SER A 40 -7.14 22.01 2.42
C SER A 40 -6.68 22.65 3.71
N THR A 41 -5.80 23.63 3.62
CA THR A 41 -5.26 24.38 4.75
C THR A 41 -5.53 25.86 4.63
N PRO A 42 -5.48 26.64 5.71
CA PRO A 42 -5.61 28.10 5.65
C PRO A 42 -4.58 28.80 4.74
N GLY A 43 -3.43 28.15 4.51
CA GLY A 43 -2.36 28.65 3.64
C GLY A 43 -2.45 28.15 2.19
N GLY A 44 -3.53 27.42 1.82
CA GLY A 44 -3.72 26.78 0.53
C GLY A 44 -3.65 25.26 0.60
N ASP A 45 -3.83 24.61 -0.53
CA ASP A 45 -3.82 23.16 -0.62
C ASP A 45 -2.40 22.59 -0.48
N ARG A 46 -2.28 21.44 0.18
CA ARG A 46 -1.04 20.71 0.40
C ARG A 46 -1.16 19.28 -0.09
N ASP A 47 -0.19 18.86 -0.88
CA ASP A 47 -0.10 17.52 -1.42
C ASP A 47 0.79 16.64 -0.54
N VAL A 48 0.31 15.45 -0.20
CA VAL A 48 1.09 14.45 0.55
C VAL A 48 0.82 13.06 -0.02
N ASP A 49 1.88 12.33 -0.27
CA ASP A 49 1.78 10.92 -0.65
C ASP A 49 1.84 10.03 0.58
N ALA A 50 0.94 9.07 0.63
CA ALA A 50 0.89 8.08 1.69
C ALA A 50 0.88 6.67 1.12
N ASN A 51 1.34 5.71 1.92
CA ASN A 51 1.28 4.30 1.58
C ASN A 51 0.85 3.50 2.80
N PHE A 52 -0.28 2.80 2.69
CA PHE A 52 -0.90 2.09 3.81
C PHE A 52 -0.88 0.58 3.62
N LEU A 53 -0.75 -0.12 4.73
CA LEU A 53 -0.97 -1.55 4.88
C LEU A 53 -2.00 -1.75 5.98
N VAL A 54 -3.03 -2.52 5.67
CA VAL A 54 -4.11 -2.88 6.61
C VAL A 54 -4.03 -4.37 6.87
N ASP A 55 -3.92 -4.75 8.12
CA ASP A 55 -3.94 -6.15 8.51
C ASP A 55 -5.37 -6.73 8.64
N ALA A 56 -5.46 -8.01 8.99
CA ALA A 56 -6.75 -8.71 9.11
C ALA A 56 -7.64 -8.15 10.23
N ASP A 57 -7.07 -7.47 11.22
CA ASP A 57 -7.78 -6.86 12.35
C ASP A 57 -8.20 -5.41 12.05
N GLY A 58 -7.82 -4.89 10.88
CA GLY A 58 -8.10 -3.51 10.48
C GLY A 58 -7.11 -2.50 11.02
N LYS A 59 -5.96 -2.95 11.53
CA LYS A 59 -4.88 -2.06 11.94
C LYS A 59 -4.16 -1.54 10.71
N VAL A 60 -4.00 -0.22 10.65
CA VAL A 60 -3.29 0.48 9.60
C VAL A 60 -1.88 0.80 10.04
N THR A 61 -0.92 0.51 9.19
CA THR A 61 0.48 0.92 9.30
C THR A 61 0.96 1.45 7.95
N GLY A 62 2.06 2.17 7.93
CA GLY A 62 2.62 2.65 6.67
C GLY A 62 3.38 3.96 6.81
N LYS A 63 3.36 4.73 5.73
CA LYS A 63 4.05 6.02 5.63
C LYS A 63 3.11 7.12 5.19
N TRP A 64 3.33 8.31 5.73
CA TRP A 64 2.74 9.59 5.36
C TRP A 64 3.88 10.56 5.07
N GLY A 65 4.21 10.75 3.79
CA GLY A 65 5.53 11.27 3.44
C GLY A 65 6.63 10.43 4.06
N ASP A 66 7.45 11.01 4.91
CA ASP A 66 8.52 10.33 5.64
C ASP A 66 8.11 9.83 7.05
N ALA A 67 6.95 10.26 7.56
CA ALA A 67 6.47 9.87 8.88
C ALA A 67 5.88 8.45 8.89
N ASP A 68 6.11 7.72 9.97
CA ASP A 68 5.44 6.45 10.22
C ASP A 68 4.02 6.70 10.73
N VAL A 69 3.04 6.02 10.14
CA VAL A 69 1.65 6.12 10.56
C VAL A 69 1.16 4.86 11.25
N ALA A 70 0.25 5.06 12.19
CA ALA A 70 -0.51 4.02 12.83
C ALA A 70 -1.97 4.45 12.94
N GLY A 71 -2.87 3.48 12.87
CA GLY A 71 -4.29 3.75 13.00
C GLY A 71 -5.16 2.54 12.75
N THR A 72 -6.39 2.78 12.36
CA THR A 72 -7.37 1.74 12.08
C THR A 72 -8.18 2.05 10.83
N TYR A 73 -8.56 0.99 10.13
CA TYR A 73 -9.50 1.04 9.01
C TYR A 73 -10.55 -0.04 9.19
N LYS A 74 -11.79 0.37 9.37
CA LYS A 74 -12.91 -0.54 9.59
C LYS A 74 -14.19 0.04 9.01
N ASP A 75 -14.97 -0.81 8.35
CA ASP A 75 -16.28 -0.43 7.78
C ASP A 75 -16.21 0.80 6.85
N GLY A 76 -15.13 0.90 6.08
CA GLY A 76 -14.90 2.04 5.17
C GLY A 76 -14.40 3.31 5.85
N LYS A 77 -14.17 3.29 7.17
CA LYS A 77 -13.68 4.43 7.94
C LYS A 77 -12.20 4.29 8.26
N LEU A 78 -11.44 5.33 7.98
CA LEU A 78 -10.03 5.48 8.32
C LEU A 78 -9.89 6.40 9.52
N ALA A 79 -9.07 6.02 10.50
CA ALA A 79 -8.63 6.86 11.59
C ALA A 79 -7.13 6.63 11.82
N LEU A 80 -6.33 7.68 11.68
CA LEU A 80 -4.88 7.65 11.90
C LEU A 80 -4.51 8.65 13.00
N ASP A 81 -3.61 8.24 13.89
CA ASP A 81 -2.97 9.07 14.91
C ASP A 81 -1.46 8.81 14.87
N PHE A 82 -0.67 9.84 14.60
CA PHE A 82 0.77 9.70 14.51
C PHE A 82 1.51 11.02 14.77
N GLN A 83 2.77 10.93 15.17
CA GLN A 83 3.62 12.12 15.33
C GLN A 83 4.09 12.59 13.95
N PHE A 84 3.87 13.85 13.67
CA PHE A 84 4.29 14.50 12.44
C PHE A 84 5.11 15.75 12.74
N THR A 85 6.19 15.94 11.99
CA THR A 85 7.01 17.15 12.04
C THR A 85 6.74 17.97 10.79
N SER A 86 6.15 19.14 10.97
CA SER A 86 6.03 20.12 9.89
C SER A 86 7.28 20.98 9.85
N GLU A 87 8.08 20.82 8.80
CA GLU A 87 9.26 21.67 8.59
C GLU A 87 8.89 23.14 8.41
N GLU A 88 7.77 23.40 7.76
CA GLU A 88 7.24 24.75 7.51
C GLU A 88 6.79 25.44 8.81
N ALA A 89 6.11 24.71 9.69
CA ALA A 89 5.71 25.23 10.99
C ALA A 89 6.82 25.15 12.04
N GLY A 90 7.91 24.40 11.76
CA GLY A 90 8.97 24.13 12.71
C GLY A 90 8.50 23.39 13.96
N THR A 91 7.43 22.63 13.87
CA THR A 91 6.73 22.02 15.01
C THR A 91 6.51 20.54 14.79
N THR A 92 6.74 19.76 15.85
CA THR A 92 6.34 18.35 15.94
C THR A 92 5.11 18.25 16.83
N ALA A 93 4.04 17.68 16.30
CA ALA A 93 2.78 17.48 17.02
C ALA A 93 2.06 16.22 16.52
N GLU A 94 1.02 15.84 17.24
CA GLU A 94 0.15 14.76 16.82
C GLU A 94 -0.67 15.20 15.60
N MET A 95 -0.62 14.37 14.55
CA MET A 95 -1.45 14.47 13.35
C MET A 95 -2.57 13.47 13.43
N LYS A 96 -3.79 13.93 13.27
CA LYS A 96 -5.00 13.09 13.19
C LYS A 96 -5.59 13.17 11.81
N ILE A 97 -5.95 12.03 11.26
CA ILE A 97 -6.63 11.90 9.97
C ILE A 97 -7.83 11.01 10.17
N ASP A 98 -9.01 11.55 9.98
CA ASP A 98 -10.26 10.82 10.01
C ASP A 98 -10.94 10.91 8.65
N GLY A 99 -11.46 9.79 8.15
CA GLY A 99 -12.10 9.83 6.86
C GLY A 99 -12.88 8.58 6.49
N LYS A 100 -13.46 8.64 5.31
CA LYS A 100 -14.26 7.56 4.76
C LYS A 100 -13.90 7.30 3.32
N LEU A 101 -13.81 6.02 2.97
CA LEU A 101 -13.72 5.58 1.59
C LEU A 101 -15.10 5.64 0.96
N ASP A 102 -15.22 6.34 -0.15
CA ASP A 102 -16.45 6.44 -0.92
C ASP A 102 -16.54 5.37 -2.04
N GLU A 103 -17.68 5.31 -2.71
CA GLU A 103 -17.93 4.35 -3.80
C GLU A 103 -17.06 4.61 -5.05
N SER A 104 -16.50 5.82 -5.17
CA SER A 104 -15.57 6.19 -6.23
C SER A 104 -14.11 5.84 -5.92
N ALA A 105 -13.88 5.08 -4.85
CA ALA A 105 -12.55 4.73 -4.34
C ALA A 105 -11.69 5.96 -4.00
N SER A 106 -12.32 7.04 -3.52
CA SER A 106 -11.66 8.21 -2.96
C SER A 106 -11.83 8.22 -1.43
N LEU A 107 -10.81 8.66 -0.71
CA LEU A 107 -10.89 8.92 0.72
C LEU A 107 -11.17 10.42 0.92
N THR A 108 -12.16 10.73 1.74
CA THR A 108 -12.48 12.10 2.11
C THR A 108 -12.69 12.19 3.60
N GLY A 109 -12.32 13.31 4.20
CA GLY A 109 -12.48 13.49 5.63
C GLY A 109 -11.78 14.73 6.15
N ASP A 110 -11.44 14.67 7.44
CA ASP A 110 -10.86 15.77 8.17
C ASP A 110 -9.45 15.44 8.63
N TRP A 111 -8.64 16.47 8.78
CA TRP A 111 -7.32 16.38 9.38
C TRP A 111 -7.18 17.41 10.49
N ALA A 112 -6.36 17.11 11.49
CA ALA A 112 -5.99 18.03 12.55
C ALA A 112 -4.50 17.88 12.87
N PHE A 113 -3.82 19.00 13.06
CA PHE A 113 -2.41 19.08 13.45
C PHE A 113 -2.21 20.26 14.38
N SER A 114 -1.85 20.01 15.63
CA SER A 114 -1.75 21.05 16.66
C SER A 114 -3.06 21.84 16.79
N GLU A 115 -3.03 23.14 16.51
CA GLU A 115 -4.18 24.04 16.49
C GLU A 115 -4.84 24.20 15.12
N TYR A 116 -4.28 23.57 14.10
CA TYR A 116 -4.79 23.64 12.73
C TYR A 116 -5.64 22.44 12.40
N SER A 117 -6.64 22.65 11.59
CA SER A 117 -7.49 21.59 11.06
C SER A 117 -8.06 21.96 9.71
N GLY A 118 -8.54 20.98 8.98
CA GLY A 118 -9.15 21.18 7.68
C GLY A 118 -9.70 19.88 7.13
N THR A 119 -10.09 19.92 5.87
CA THR A 119 -10.56 18.75 5.14
C THR A 119 -9.49 18.23 4.20
N TYR A 120 -9.66 16.97 3.77
CA TYR A 120 -8.81 16.41 2.73
C TYR A 120 -9.60 15.58 1.73
N LYS A 121 -9.01 15.41 0.57
CA LYS A 121 -9.40 14.40 -0.40
C LYS A 121 -8.18 13.60 -0.81
N ALA A 122 -8.31 12.28 -0.84
CA ALA A 122 -7.24 11.42 -1.33
C ALA A 122 -7.75 10.50 -2.43
N THR A 123 -6.90 10.29 -3.42
CA THR A 123 -7.15 9.42 -4.55
C THR A 123 -5.98 8.47 -4.75
N ARG A 124 -6.23 7.36 -5.39
CA ARG A 124 -5.13 6.49 -5.82
C ARG A 124 -4.39 7.15 -6.97
N PRO A 125 -3.05 7.22 -6.93
CA PRO A 125 -2.29 7.65 -8.10
C PRO A 125 -2.62 6.73 -9.28
N PRO A 126 -2.69 7.25 -10.52
CA PRO A 126 -2.88 6.41 -11.69
C PRO A 126 -1.79 5.33 -11.70
N ALA A 127 -2.18 4.09 -11.98
CA ALA A 127 -1.23 3.00 -12.11
C ALA A 127 -0.16 3.44 -13.12
N ALA A 128 1.11 3.43 -12.70
CA ALA A 128 2.20 3.70 -13.62
C ALA A 128 2.04 2.75 -14.82
N PRO A 129 2.12 3.26 -16.06
CA PRO A 129 2.06 2.38 -17.22
C PRO A 129 3.13 1.31 -17.03
N ALA A 130 2.73 0.06 -17.15
CA ALA A 130 3.66 -1.06 -17.11
C ALA A 130 4.78 -0.75 -18.12
N GLN A 131 5.98 -0.50 -17.62
CA GLN A 131 7.14 -0.32 -18.49
C GLN A 131 7.37 -1.65 -19.18
N GLY A 132 6.78 -1.77 -20.37
CA GLY A 132 7.11 -2.84 -21.28
C GLY A 132 8.59 -2.73 -21.55
N GLY A 133 9.35 -3.79 -21.19
CA GLY A 133 10.75 -3.87 -21.48
C GLY A 133 11.00 -3.71 -22.98
N GLY A 134 11.27 -2.50 -23.40
CA GLY A 134 11.79 -2.17 -24.71
C GLY A 134 13.26 -2.53 -24.72
N SER A 135 13.57 -3.71 -25.24
CA SER A 135 14.92 -4.06 -25.66
C SER A 135 15.33 -3.08 -26.75
N GLY A 136 16.07 -2.05 -26.38
CA GLY A 136 16.64 -1.08 -27.28
C GLY A 136 17.71 -1.74 -28.13
N GLY A 137 17.37 -2.07 -29.37
CA GLY A 137 18.34 -2.41 -30.40
C GLY A 137 19.24 -1.20 -30.66
N SER A 138 20.53 -1.38 -30.43
CA SER A 138 21.56 -0.44 -30.83
C SER A 138 21.72 -0.50 -32.35
N ASP A 139 21.06 0.39 -33.06
CA ASP A 139 21.40 0.67 -34.45
C ASP A 139 22.53 1.69 -34.52
N SER A 140 23.74 1.16 -34.55
CA SER A 140 24.94 1.91 -34.92
C SER A 140 24.88 2.24 -36.41
N LYS A 141 24.46 3.46 -36.72
CA LYS A 141 24.57 4.01 -38.08
C LYS A 141 26.02 4.34 -38.39
N PRO A 142 26.60 3.77 -39.47
CA PRO A 142 27.94 4.15 -39.85
C PRO A 142 27.97 5.55 -40.45
N ASN A 143 28.91 6.33 -39.98
CA ASN A 143 29.21 7.68 -40.47
C ASN A 143 29.96 7.58 -41.79
N PRO A 144 29.45 8.11 -42.92
CA PRO A 144 30.24 8.17 -44.17
C PRO A 144 31.24 9.32 -44.06
N ARG A 145 32.50 8.97 -44.12
CA ARG A 145 33.61 9.91 -44.32
C ARG A 145 33.38 10.68 -45.62
N SER A 146 33.26 11.97 -45.51
CA SER A 146 33.41 12.89 -46.60
C SER A 146 34.90 13.21 -46.77
N ASN A 147 35.41 12.84 -47.88
CA ASN A 147 36.74 13.14 -48.39
C ASN A 147 36.63 14.45 -49.23
N ARG A 148 37.34 15.43 -48.84
CA ARG A 148 38.00 16.54 -49.62
C ARG A 148 38.00 17.85 -48.84
#